data_bbd20b46b8739fb8fe57f10bfae0877d
#
_entry.id   bbd20b46b8739fb8fe57f10bfae0877d
#
_cell.length_a   1.000
_cell.length_b   1.000
_cell.length_c   1.000
_cell.angle_alpha   90.00
_cell.angle_beta   90.00
_cell.angle_gamma   90.00
#
_symmetry.space_group_name_H-M   'P 1'
#
loop_
_entity.id
_entity.type
_entity.pdbx_description
1 polymer ?
#
loop_
_entity_poly.entity_id
_entity_poly.type
_entity_poly.pdbx_seq_one_letter_code
_entity_poly.pdbx_strand_id
1 'polypeptide(L)'
;FHIPNGAVDFDVDRDGVLHVTNPGMHRVERYRADGTLLGHFGRFDGHDPAGFPGCCNPTNVAVDGRGRLVVSEKAGPRVKVYDPSGALAGVVSDAAFDSGAKNMDLAVDARGRVYVADTARLEVLVFEPAREEAS
;
A
#
# COMPACT_ATOMS: atom_id res chain seq x y z
N PHE A 1 7.85 -16.71 2.90
CA PHE A 1 7.85 -15.53 2.01
C PHE A 1 8.90 -15.69 0.92
N HIS A 2 8.51 -15.43 -0.31
CA HIS A 2 9.45 -15.21 -1.40
C HIS A 2 9.53 -13.69 -1.66
N ILE A 3 10.71 -13.12 -1.48
CA ILE A 3 10.93 -11.68 -1.56
C ILE A 3 11.91 -11.41 -2.70
N PRO A 4 11.41 -11.16 -3.93
CA PRO A 4 12.26 -11.12 -5.12
C PRO A 4 13.35 -10.05 -5.11
N ASN A 5 13.14 -8.95 -4.39
CA ASN A 5 14.08 -7.82 -4.34
C ASN A 5 14.61 -7.56 -2.93
N GLY A 6 14.41 -8.48 -2.01
CA GLY A 6 14.88 -8.37 -0.64
C GLY A 6 14.17 -7.31 0.21
N ALA A 7 13.03 -6.78 -0.26
CA ALA A 7 12.28 -5.76 0.46
C ALA A 7 10.89 -6.26 0.82
N VAL A 8 10.53 -6.10 2.08
CA VAL A 8 9.20 -6.37 2.64
C VAL A 8 8.87 -5.27 3.63
N ASP A 9 7.62 -4.94 3.75
CA ASP A 9 7.14 -3.93 4.69
C ASP A 9 5.91 -4.42 5.44
N PHE A 10 5.67 -3.86 6.61
CA PHE A 10 4.48 -4.14 7.40
C PHE A 10 4.06 -2.93 8.21
N ASP A 11 2.80 -2.91 8.62
CA ASP A 11 2.27 -1.98 9.60
C ASP A 11 1.28 -2.72 10.49
N VAL A 12 1.05 -2.19 11.68
CA VAL A 12 0.18 -2.81 12.70
C VAL A 12 -1.04 -1.93 12.90
N ASP A 13 -2.23 -2.52 12.81
CA ASP A 13 -3.45 -1.78 13.06
C ASP A 13 -3.76 -1.64 14.57
N ARG A 14 -4.81 -0.91 14.88
CA ARG A 14 -5.20 -0.64 16.27
C ARG A 14 -5.59 -1.89 17.07
N ASP A 15 -5.90 -2.98 16.38
CA ASP A 15 -6.26 -4.27 17.00
C ASP A 15 -5.06 -5.21 17.14
N GLY A 16 -3.86 -4.75 16.77
CA GLY A 16 -2.64 -5.52 16.84
C GLY A 16 -2.43 -6.48 15.67
N VAL A 17 -3.23 -6.37 14.61
CA VAL A 17 -3.08 -7.19 13.40
C VAL A 17 -1.99 -6.60 12.51
N LEU A 18 -1.06 -7.45 12.07
CA LEU A 18 -0.01 -7.07 11.13
C LEU A 18 -0.51 -7.18 9.71
N HIS A 19 -0.27 -6.13 8.93
CA HIS A 19 -0.53 -6.09 7.50
C HIS A 19 0.82 -6.07 6.79
N VAL A 20 1.13 -7.12 6.02
CA VAL A 20 2.46 -7.38 5.50
C VAL A 20 2.42 -7.47 3.98
N THR A 21 3.29 -6.74 3.30
CA THR A 21 3.43 -6.90 1.84
C THR A 21 4.09 -8.23 1.52
N ASN A 22 3.54 -8.94 0.54
CA ASN A 22 4.14 -10.17 -0.01
C ASN A 22 4.28 -10.01 -1.53
N PRO A 23 5.34 -9.34 -1.99
CA PRO A 23 5.49 -9.04 -3.42
C PRO A 23 5.70 -10.27 -4.28
N GLY A 24 6.24 -11.36 -3.73
CA GLY A 24 6.38 -12.63 -4.44
C GLY A 24 5.04 -13.29 -4.77
N MET A 25 4.01 -12.99 -4.00
CA MET A 25 2.65 -13.48 -4.19
C MET A 25 1.68 -12.41 -4.69
N HIS A 26 2.17 -11.19 -4.95
CA HIS A 26 1.36 -10.06 -5.43
C HIS A 26 0.18 -9.74 -4.52
N ARG A 27 0.41 -9.74 -3.20
CA ARG A 27 -0.67 -9.55 -2.23
C ARG A 27 -0.20 -8.91 -0.94
N VAL A 28 -1.16 -8.45 -0.13
CA VAL A 28 -0.97 -8.06 1.26
C VAL A 28 -1.58 -9.14 2.14
N GLU A 29 -0.85 -9.58 3.14
CA GLU A 29 -1.27 -10.62 4.07
C GLU A 29 -1.51 -10.05 5.46
N ARG A 30 -2.48 -10.60 6.19
CA ARG A 30 -2.79 -10.19 7.56
C ARG A 30 -2.45 -11.32 8.52
N TYR A 31 -1.75 -10.97 9.59
CA TYR A 31 -1.29 -11.92 10.61
C TYR A 31 -1.64 -11.44 12.01
N ARG A 32 -1.98 -12.38 12.89
CA ARG A 32 -1.91 -12.12 14.33
C ARG A 32 -0.47 -11.99 14.79
N ALA A 33 -0.26 -11.38 15.96
CA ALA A 33 1.07 -11.23 16.55
C ALA A 33 1.75 -12.58 16.82
N ASP A 34 0.98 -13.67 16.96
CA ASP A 34 1.52 -15.03 17.13
C ASP A 34 1.94 -15.70 15.81
N GLY A 35 1.77 -15.03 14.69
CA GLY A 35 2.12 -15.54 13.37
C GLY A 35 0.99 -16.25 12.63
N THR A 36 -0.21 -16.33 13.20
CA THR A 36 -1.37 -16.94 12.53
C THR A 36 -1.81 -16.09 11.35
N LEU A 37 -1.86 -16.69 10.16
CA LEU A 37 -2.39 -16.03 8.96
C LEU A 37 -3.91 -15.88 9.08
N LEU A 38 -4.40 -14.64 9.02
CA LEU A 38 -5.83 -14.33 9.10
C LEU A 38 -6.50 -14.22 7.73
N GLY A 39 -5.76 -13.80 6.71
CA GLY A 39 -6.28 -13.61 5.37
C GLY A 39 -5.33 -12.81 4.51
N HIS A 40 -5.73 -12.56 3.28
CA HIS A 40 -4.95 -11.76 2.34
C HIS A 40 -5.86 -11.14 1.28
N PHE A 41 -5.35 -10.13 0.57
CA PHE A 41 -5.98 -9.61 -0.64
C PHE A 41 -4.91 -9.25 -1.66
N GLY A 42 -5.34 -9.17 -2.92
CA GLY A 42 -4.48 -8.85 -4.04
C GLY A 42 -4.12 -10.06 -4.88
N ARG A 43 -3.83 -9.79 -6.14
CA ARG A 43 -3.41 -10.78 -7.12
C ARG A 43 -2.55 -10.09 -8.17
N PHE A 44 -1.81 -10.89 -8.94
CA PHE A 44 -1.16 -10.37 -10.14
C PHE A 44 -2.23 -9.95 -11.17
N ASP A 45 -2.19 -8.70 -11.60
CA ASP A 45 -3.03 -8.23 -12.68
C ASP A 45 -2.40 -6.97 -13.29
N GLY A 46 -2.10 -7.01 -14.58
CA GLY A 46 -1.52 -5.89 -15.31
C GLY A 46 -2.54 -4.86 -15.80
N HIS A 47 -3.82 -5.16 -15.68
CA HIS A 47 -4.90 -4.34 -16.24
C HIS A 47 -5.84 -3.77 -15.18
N ASP A 48 -6.23 -4.59 -14.19
CA ASP A 48 -7.11 -4.15 -13.10
C ASP A 48 -6.29 -3.38 -12.07
N PRO A 49 -6.61 -2.09 -11.81
CA PRO A 49 -5.88 -1.31 -10.81
C PRO A 49 -6.00 -1.87 -9.39
N ALA A 50 -7.00 -2.70 -9.10
CA ALA A 50 -7.10 -3.38 -7.80
C ALA A 50 -6.06 -4.50 -7.63
N GLY A 51 -5.45 -4.98 -8.70
CA GLY A 51 -4.37 -5.96 -8.66
C GLY A 51 -2.99 -5.33 -8.57
N PHE A 52 -1.97 -6.17 -8.43
CA PHE A 52 -0.57 -5.74 -8.32
C PHE A 52 0.22 -6.24 -9.52
N PRO A 53 0.58 -5.33 -10.45
CA PRO A 53 1.31 -5.70 -11.65
C PRO A 53 2.81 -5.85 -11.38
N GLY A 54 3.51 -6.44 -12.33
CA GLY A 54 4.97 -6.57 -12.28
C GLY A 54 5.46 -7.65 -11.35
N CYS A 55 6.79 -7.77 -11.21
CA CYS A 55 7.38 -8.85 -10.43
C CYS A 55 7.38 -8.63 -8.92
N CYS A 56 7.21 -7.37 -8.47
CA CYS A 56 7.67 -7.01 -7.13
C CYS A 56 6.71 -6.06 -6.39
N ASN A 57 5.45 -6.06 -6.75
CA ASN A 57 4.43 -5.25 -6.09
C ASN A 57 3.50 -6.13 -5.25
N PRO A 58 2.96 -5.64 -4.15
CA PRO A 58 3.18 -4.31 -3.56
C PRO A 58 4.52 -4.19 -2.82
N THR A 59 5.06 -2.96 -2.67
CA THR A 59 6.33 -2.74 -1.98
C THR A 59 6.17 -2.33 -0.52
N ASN A 60 5.31 -1.36 -0.23
CA ASN A 60 5.13 -0.80 1.10
C ASN A 60 3.66 -0.69 1.46
N VAL A 61 3.38 -0.65 2.76
CA VAL A 61 2.01 -0.59 3.30
C VAL A 61 1.97 0.28 4.56
N ALA A 62 0.86 0.99 4.73
CA ALA A 62 0.50 1.65 5.97
C ALA A 62 -0.99 1.45 6.23
N VAL A 63 -1.39 1.34 7.49
CA VAL A 63 -2.78 1.19 7.88
C VAL A 63 -3.24 2.40 8.68
N ASP A 64 -4.43 2.93 8.36
CA ASP A 64 -5.00 4.06 9.10
C ASP A 64 -5.83 3.59 10.31
N GLY A 65 -6.32 4.56 11.09
CA GLY A 65 -7.10 4.27 12.30
C GLY A 65 -8.46 3.63 12.04
N ARG A 66 -8.91 3.57 10.78
CA ARG A 66 -10.16 2.92 10.36
C ARG A 66 -9.94 1.57 9.70
N GLY A 67 -8.70 1.09 9.65
CA GLY A 67 -8.36 -0.18 9.01
C GLY A 67 -8.20 -0.10 7.49
N ARG A 68 -8.20 1.10 6.90
CA ARG A 68 -7.89 1.26 5.47
C ARG A 68 -6.40 1.10 5.25
N LEU A 69 -6.06 0.46 4.14
CA LEU A 69 -4.66 0.20 3.78
C LEU A 69 -4.23 1.12 2.66
N VAL A 70 -3.08 1.74 2.85
CA VAL A 70 -2.39 2.50 1.82
C VAL A 70 -1.19 1.69 1.37
N VAL A 71 -1.08 1.47 0.07
CA VAL A 71 -0.09 0.55 -0.51
C VAL A 71 0.64 1.25 -1.64
N SER A 72 1.96 1.10 -1.69
CA SER A 72 2.76 1.66 -2.79
C SER A 72 3.26 0.57 -3.74
N GLU A 73 3.43 0.97 -5.00
CA GLU A 73 3.92 0.14 -6.09
C GLU A 73 5.11 0.81 -6.78
N LYS A 74 6.01 0.00 -7.35
CA LYS A 74 7.09 0.43 -8.23
C LYS A 74 6.82 -0.04 -9.66
N ALA A 75 7.64 0.39 -10.62
CA ALA A 75 7.51 0.08 -12.06
C ALA A 75 6.18 0.62 -12.63
N GLY A 76 6.05 1.92 -12.60
CA GLY A 76 4.82 2.68 -12.78
C GLY A 76 4.32 3.09 -11.40
N PRO A 77 5.11 3.93 -10.67
CA PRO A 77 4.88 4.15 -9.26
C PRO A 77 3.49 4.68 -8.97
N ARG A 78 2.77 4.02 -8.08
CA ARG A 78 1.43 4.41 -7.64
C ARG A 78 1.29 4.20 -6.15
N VAL A 79 0.37 4.95 -5.57
CA VAL A 79 -0.11 4.72 -4.21
C VAL A 79 -1.61 4.44 -4.30
N LYS A 80 -2.04 3.34 -3.70
CA LYS A 80 -3.43 2.89 -3.73
C LYS A 80 -3.98 2.78 -2.33
N VAL A 81 -5.28 3.06 -2.19
CA VAL A 81 -5.99 2.92 -0.91
C VAL A 81 -7.04 1.83 -1.05
N TYR A 82 -7.01 0.89 -0.13
CA TYR A 82 -7.97 -0.19 -0.03
C TYR A 82 -8.80 -0.03 1.24
N ASP A 83 -10.10 -0.35 1.15
CA ASP A 83 -10.93 -0.41 2.35
C ASP A 83 -10.62 -1.67 3.19
N PRO A 84 -11.16 -1.79 4.41
CA PRO A 84 -10.88 -2.95 5.25
C PRO A 84 -11.29 -4.30 4.65
N SER A 85 -12.19 -4.32 3.66
CA SER A 85 -12.59 -5.55 2.96
C SER A 85 -11.61 -5.97 1.86
N GLY A 86 -10.64 -5.11 1.53
CA GLY A 86 -9.70 -5.34 0.44
C GLY A 86 -10.16 -4.80 -0.91
N ALA A 87 -11.26 -4.05 -0.95
CA ALA A 87 -11.73 -3.39 -2.17
C ALA A 87 -10.97 -2.09 -2.41
N LEU A 88 -10.64 -1.81 -3.67
CA LEU A 88 -9.93 -0.60 -4.05
C LEU A 88 -10.82 0.63 -3.83
N ALA A 89 -10.35 1.57 -3.01
CA ALA A 89 -11.06 2.80 -2.69
C ALA A 89 -10.53 4.03 -3.45
N GLY A 90 -9.25 4.03 -3.82
CA GLY A 90 -8.66 5.16 -4.54
C GLY A 90 -7.25 4.88 -5.05
N VAL A 91 -6.82 5.69 -6.00
CA VAL A 91 -5.48 5.58 -6.61
C VAL A 91 -4.88 6.97 -6.74
N VAL A 92 -3.62 7.12 -6.30
CA VAL A 92 -2.78 8.26 -6.69
C VAL A 92 -2.03 7.84 -7.94
N SER A 93 -2.26 8.58 -9.03
CA SER A 93 -1.71 8.27 -10.34
C SER A 93 -0.18 8.30 -10.34
N ASP A 94 0.42 7.48 -11.19
CA ASP A 94 1.86 7.48 -11.45
C ASP A 94 2.36 8.85 -11.97
N ALA A 95 1.48 9.68 -12.53
CA ALA A 95 1.81 11.05 -12.93
C ALA A 95 2.28 11.93 -11.76
N ALA A 96 1.94 11.58 -10.51
CA ALA A 96 2.37 12.30 -9.32
C ALA A 96 3.82 11.95 -8.90
N PHE A 97 4.38 10.87 -9.42
CA PHE A 97 5.68 10.34 -9.00
C PHE A 97 6.66 10.27 -10.16
N ASP A 98 7.95 10.36 -9.84
CA ASP A 98 9.02 10.09 -10.81
C ASP A 98 8.98 8.59 -11.17
N SER A 99 9.16 8.26 -12.45
CA SER A 99 9.13 6.86 -12.91
C SER A 99 10.21 5.98 -12.30
N GLY A 100 11.25 6.57 -11.73
CA GLY A 100 12.31 5.87 -11.03
C GLY A 100 12.07 5.64 -9.54
N ALA A 101 10.96 6.14 -8.99
CA ALA A 101 10.65 5.96 -7.57
C ALA A 101 10.39 4.48 -7.24
N LYS A 102 11.02 4.00 -6.17
CA LYS A 102 10.94 2.60 -5.74
C LYS A 102 10.85 2.53 -4.22
N ASN A 103 10.15 1.52 -3.71
CA ASN A 103 10.07 1.26 -2.28
C ASN A 103 9.71 2.53 -1.49
N MET A 104 8.71 3.25 -1.95
CA MET A 104 8.25 4.47 -1.32
C MET A 104 7.58 4.13 0.00
N ASP A 105 8.19 4.57 1.11
CA ASP A 105 7.63 4.38 2.42
C ASP A 105 6.40 5.27 2.63
N LEU A 106 5.50 4.80 3.46
CA LEU A 106 4.18 5.39 3.65
C LEU A 106 3.88 5.61 5.13
N ALA A 107 3.14 6.67 5.42
CA ALA A 107 2.52 6.87 6.72
C ALA A 107 1.15 7.51 6.51
N VAL A 108 0.24 7.28 7.46
CA VAL A 108 -1.10 7.86 7.43
C VAL A 108 -1.35 8.49 8.81
N ASP A 109 -1.82 9.73 8.83
CA ASP A 109 -2.16 10.37 10.10
C ASP A 109 -3.63 10.16 10.50
N ALA A 110 -4.01 10.69 11.66
CA ALA A 110 -5.35 10.53 12.21
C ALA A 110 -6.44 11.19 11.35
N ARG A 111 -6.07 12.09 10.45
CA ARG A 111 -6.99 12.76 9.52
C ARG A 111 -7.10 12.06 8.18
N GLY A 112 -6.37 10.95 8.00
CA GLY A 112 -6.33 10.23 6.74
C GLY A 112 -5.41 10.83 5.69
N ARG A 113 -4.55 11.79 6.06
CA ARG A 113 -3.54 12.31 5.13
C ARG A 113 -2.45 11.27 4.92
N VAL A 114 -2.11 11.05 3.66
CA VAL A 114 -1.09 10.07 3.27
C VAL A 114 0.23 10.77 3.01
N TYR A 115 1.27 10.30 3.67
CA TYR A 115 2.64 10.79 3.51
C TYR A 115 3.40 9.75 2.71
N VAL A 116 4.05 10.17 1.64
CA VAL A 116 4.82 9.29 0.76
C VAL A 116 6.25 9.79 0.67
N ALA A 117 7.20 8.93 1.03
CA ALA A 117 8.61 9.22 0.83
C ALA A 117 8.98 8.95 -0.63
N ASP A 118 9.09 10.02 -1.44
CA ASP A 118 9.50 9.90 -2.84
C ASP A 118 11.01 9.71 -2.89
N THR A 119 11.42 8.49 -3.20
CA THR A 119 12.83 8.09 -3.17
C THR A 119 13.63 8.61 -4.38
N ALA A 120 12.96 9.01 -5.46
CA ALA A 120 13.62 9.58 -6.63
C ALA A 120 13.87 11.07 -6.48
N ARG A 121 12.89 11.81 -5.94
CA ARG A 121 12.97 13.26 -5.74
C ARG A 121 13.54 13.65 -4.38
N LEU A 122 13.71 12.68 -3.48
CA LEU A 122 14.20 12.88 -2.11
C LEU A 122 13.35 13.88 -1.32
N GLU A 123 12.03 13.71 -1.39
CA GLU A 123 11.07 14.57 -0.70
C GLU A 123 9.91 13.74 -0.14
N VAL A 124 9.19 14.32 0.80
CA VAL A 124 7.95 13.73 1.33
C VAL A 124 6.77 14.45 0.72
N LEU A 125 5.92 13.71 0.04
CA LEU A 125 4.68 14.21 -0.53
C LEU A 125 3.53 13.95 0.44
N VAL A 126 2.60 14.89 0.54
CA VAL A 126 1.43 14.78 1.39
C VAL A 126 0.18 14.87 0.52
N PHE A 127 -0.68 13.85 0.62
CA PHE A 127 -1.93 13.79 -0.11
C PHE A 127 -3.08 13.89 0.88
N GLU A 128 -3.94 14.89 0.67
CA GLU A 128 -5.17 15.05 1.45
C GLU A 128 -6.24 14.08 0.92
N PRO A 129 -7.06 13.47 1.81
CA PRO A 129 -8.20 12.70 1.35
C PRO A 129 -9.16 13.62 0.60
N ALA A 130 -9.77 13.10 -0.49
CA ALA A 130 -10.80 13.83 -1.19
C ALA A 130 -11.96 14.11 -0.24
N ARG A 131 -12.52 15.33 -0.29
CA ARG A 131 -13.72 15.65 0.47
C ARG A 131 -14.87 14.81 -0.05
N GLU A 132 -15.57 14.12 0.86
CA GLU A 132 -16.85 13.54 0.50
C GLU A 132 -17.77 14.68 0.09
N GLU A 133 -18.32 14.61 -1.12
CA GLU A 133 -19.36 15.52 -1.52
C GLU A 133 -20.56 15.27 -0.60
N ALA A 134 -21.02 16.35 0.04
CA ALA A 134 -22.24 16.30 0.83
C ALA A 134 -23.39 16.01 -0.12
N SER A 135 -23.86 14.77 -0.11
CA SER A 135 -25.03 14.36 -0.85
C SER A 135 -26.30 14.73 -0.12
#